data_c87015d8fd7470b6820f52f80dc92986
#
_entry.id   c87015d8fd7470b6820f52f80dc92986
#
_cell.length_a   1.000
_cell.length_b   1.000
_cell.length_c   1.000
_cell.angle_alpha   90.00
_cell.angle_beta   90.00
_cell.angle_gamma   90.00
#
_symmetry.space_group_name_H-M   'P 1'
#
loop_
_entity.id
_entity.type
_entity.pdbx_description
1 polymer ?
#
loop_
_entity_poly.entity_id
_entity_poly.type
_entity_poly.pdbx_seq_one_letter_code
_entity_poly.pdbx_strand_id
1 'polypeptide(L)'
;MNEKCVITGGAGFIGSHLADLLLKKGFEVEIIDNLSTGRKDNINHLFNKVKFHEFDLSENQNNLTEILNDADYLFHLASLADIVPSIKYPEVYFKANVQSTLNLLNSCNPK
;
A
#
# COMPACT_ATOMS: atom_id res chain seq x y z
N MET A 1 -12.09 2.62 20.31
CA MET A 1 -11.88 2.09 18.95
C MET A 1 -10.47 2.39 18.50
N ASN A 2 -9.87 1.46 17.79
CA ASN A 2 -8.50 1.63 17.32
C ASN A 2 -8.45 2.51 16.08
N GLU A 3 -7.41 3.32 15.97
CA GLU A 3 -7.15 4.05 14.75
C GLU A 3 -6.70 3.09 13.65
N LYS A 4 -7.05 3.42 12.41
CA LYS A 4 -6.79 2.59 11.24
C LYS A 4 -5.65 3.15 10.41
N CYS A 5 -4.69 2.27 10.11
CA CYS A 5 -3.56 2.57 9.23
C CYS A 5 -3.71 1.77 7.94
N VAL A 6 -3.48 2.43 6.81
CA VAL A 6 -3.39 1.78 5.51
C VAL A 6 -1.95 1.88 5.02
N ILE A 7 -1.39 0.75 4.59
CA ILE A 7 -0.01 0.68 4.08
C ILE A 7 -0.05 0.22 2.64
N THR A 8 0.37 1.05 1.71
CA THR A 8 0.61 0.60 0.34
C THR A 8 2.00 0.00 0.25
N GLY A 9 2.15 -1.08 -0.49
CA GLY A 9 3.41 -1.81 -0.53
C GLY A 9 3.68 -2.58 0.77
N GLY A 10 2.64 -2.95 1.48
CA GLY A 10 2.77 -3.62 2.78
C GLY A 10 3.33 -5.03 2.72
N ALA A 11 3.39 -5.64 1.55
CA ALA A 11 4.02 -6.96 1.36
C ALA A 11 5.51 -6.84 1.02
N GLY A 12 6.06 -5.63 0.93
CA GLY A 12 7.48 -5.38 0.78
C GLY A 12 8.22 -5.53 2.09
N PHE A 13 9.55 -5.36 2.04
CA PHE A 13 10.39 -5.51 3.23
C PHE A 13 10.05 -4.48 4.31
N ILE A 14 10.10 -3.20 3.94
CA ILE A 14 9.82 -2.12 4.91
C ILE A 14 8.36 -2.14 5.34
N GLY A 15 7.44 -2.30 4.37
CA GLY A 15 6.01 -2.28 4.65
C GLY A 15 5.56 -3.39 5.57
N SER A 16 6.09 -4.60 5.42
CA SER A 16 5.73 -5.74 6.27
C SER A 16 6.22 -5.53 7.71
N HIS A 17 7.40 -4.95 7.89
CA HIS A 17 7.92 -4.63 9.22
C HIS A 17 7.12 -3.48 9.86
N LEU A 18 6.69 -2.51 9.08
CA LEU A 18 5.83 -1.43 9.57
C LEU A 18 4.48 -1.99 10.02
N ALA A 19 3.91 -2.92 9.26
CA ALA A 19 2.66 -3.56 9.64
C ALA A 19 2.77 -4.27 10.99
N ASP A 20 3.86 -5.03 11.19
CA ASP A 20 4.13 -5.68 12.48
C ASP A 20 4.15 -4.67 13.63
N LEU A 21 4.87 -3.57 13.44
CA LEU A 21 5.01 -2.54 14.47
C LEU A 21 3.67 -1.90 14.80
N LEU A 22 2.90 -1.53 13.78
CA LEU A 22 1.61 -0.88 13.98
C LEU A 22 0.61 -1.79 14.69
N LEU A 23 0.60 -3.08 14.35
CA LEU A 23 -0.24 -4.05 15.06
C LEU A 23 0.15 -4.16 16.53
N LYS A 24 1.44 -4.19 16.82
CA LYS A 24 1.93 -4.22 18.21
C LYS A 24 1.52 -2.98 19.00
N LYS A 25 1.38 -1.84 18.33
CA LYS A 25 0.95 -0.60 18.95
C LYS A 25 -0.58 -0.49 19.09
N GLY A 26 -1.32 -1.47 18.61
CA GLY A 26 -2.78 -1.52 18.75
C GLY A 26 -3.56 -0.89 17.60
N PHE A 27 -2.92 -0.54 16.51
CA PHE A 27 -3.63 -0.03 15.34
C PHE A 27 -4.31 -1.15 14.57
N GLU A 28 -5.42 -0.82 13.90
CA GLU A 28 -5.95 -1.65 12.82
C GLU A 28 -5.12 -1.39 11.57
N VAL A 29 -4.77 -2.45 10.84
CA VAL A 29 -3.90 -2.34 9.66
C VAL A 29 -4.57 -2.95 8.44
N GLU A 30 -4.60 -2.19 7.35
CA GLU A 30 -4.97 -2.69 6.02
C GLU A 30 -3.77 -2.50 5.09
N ILE A 31 -3.55 -3.48 4.23
CA ILE A 31 -2.43 -3.49 3.30
C ILE A 31 -2.95 -3.51 1.87
N ILE A 32 -2.39 -2.66 1.02
CA ILE A 32 -2.63 -2.67 -0.42
C ILE A 32 -1.32 -3.00 -1.11
N ASP A 33 -1.29 -4.05 -1.93
CA ASP A 33 -0.11 -4.44 -2.69
C ASP A 33 -0.52 -5.19 -3.93
N ASN A 34 0.13 -4.96 -5.06
CA ASN A 34 -0.12 -5.72 -6.28
C ASN A 34 0.82 -6.91 -6.44
N LEU A 35 1.72 -7.09 -5.47
CA LEU A 35 2.70 -8.19 -5.42
C LEU A 35 3.70 -8.20 -6.58
N SER A 36 3.89 -7.06 -7.26
CA SER A 36 4.87 -6.98 -8.34
C SER A 36 6.30 -7.13 -7.84
N THR A 37 6.58 -6.59 -6.65
CA THR A 37 7.88 -6.75 -5.98
C THR A 37 7.73 -7.27 -4.56
N GLY A 38 6.58 -7.06 -3.93
CA GLY A 38 6.26 -7.60 -2.62
C GLY A 38 5.95 -9.09 -2.69
N ARG A 39 5.99 -9.75 -1.54
CA ARG A 39 5.74 -11.19 -1.42
C ARG A 39 4.75 -11.49 -0.33
N LYS A 40 3.79 -12.36 -0.62
CA LYS A 40 2.86 -12.84 0.41
C LYS A 40 3.59 -13.46 1.60
N ASP A 41 4.73 -14.10 1.37
CA ASP A 41 5.53 -14.69 2.45
C ASP A 41 5.94 -13.68 3.52
N ASN A 42 6.12 -12.42 3.14
CA ASN A 42 6.47 -11.37 4.09
C ASN A 42 5.35 -11.07 5.08
N ILE A 43 4.11 -11.37 4.73
CA ILE A 43 2.94 -11.05 5.54
C ILE A 43 2.10 -12.27 5.92
N ASN A 44 2.57 -13.50 5.62
CA ASN A 44 1.82 -14.71 5.96
C ASN A 44 1.44 -14.78 7.43
N HIS A 45 2.34 -14.40 8.31
CA HIS A 45 2.10 -14.40 9.76
C HIS A 45 1.11 -13.34 10.20
N LEU A 46 0.74 -12.41 9.31
CA LEU A 46 -0.18 -11.30 9.60
C LEU A 46 -1.56 -11.46 8.95
N PHE A 47 -1.76 -12.46 8.09
CA PHE A 47 -3.00 -12.57 7.31
C PHE A 47 -4.27 -12.57 8.15
N ASN A 48 -4.22 -13.15 9.35
CA ASN A 48 -5.36 -13.17 10.25
C ASN A 48 -5.53 -11.86 11.03
N LYS A 49 -4.55 -10.95 10.95
CA LYS A 49 -4.51 -9.72 11.75
C LYS A 49 -4.65 -8.46 10.91
N VAL A 50 -4.50 -8.57 9.59
CA VAL A 50 -4.61 -7.43 8.67
C VAL A 50 -5.66 -7.73 7.61
N LYS A 51 -6.21 -6.68 7.02
CA LYS A 51 -7.01 -6.80 5.82
C LYS A 51 -6.09 -6.59 4.63
N PHE A 52 -6.03 -7.56 3.72
CA PHE A 52 -5.16 -7.49 2.56
C PHE A 52 -5.97 -7.24 1.30
N HIS A 53 -5.56 -6.23 0.53
CA HIS A 53 -6.17 -5.87 -0.75
C HIS A 53 -5.13 -6.01 -1.85
N GLU A 54 -5.36 -6.93 -2.77
CA GLU A 54 -4.45 -7.13 -3.90
C GLU A 54 -5.01 -6.43 -5.13
N PHE A 55 -4.46 -5.27 -5.47
CA PHE A 55 -4.79 -4.58 -6.72
C PHE A 55 -3.72 -3.52 -7.04
N ASP A 56 -3.78 -3.03 -8.29
CA ASP A 56 -2.85 -2.01 -8.78
C ASP A 56 -3.41 -0.62 -8.48
N LEU A 57 -2.67 0.15 -7.70
CA LEU A 57 -3.04 1.52 -7.32
C LEU A 57 -3.19 2.46 -8.51
N SER A 58 -2.51 2.17 -9.63
CA SER A 58 -2.58 3.04 -10.80
C SER A 58 -3.91 2.93 -11.56
N GLU A 59 -4.74 1.93 -11.25
CA GLU A 59 -5.92 1.61 -12.05
C GLU A 59 -7.25 1.66 -11.30
N ASN A 60 -7.28 1.39 -9.98
CA ASN A 60 -8.54 1.10 -9.28
C ASN A 60 -8.90 2.13 -8.23
N GLN A 61 -9.44 3.28 -8.66
CA GLN A 61 -9.78 4.39 -7.76
C GLN A 61 -10.99 4.13 -6.86
N ASN A 62 -11.99 3.40 -7.32
CA ASN A 62 -13.20 3.16 -6.53
C ASN A 62 -12.90 2.39 -5.26
N ASN A 63 -12.09 1.35 -5.35
CA ASN A 63 -11.67 0.59 -4.18
C ASN A 63 -10.84 1.44 -3.22
N LEU A 64 -9.98 2.31 -3.76
CA LEU A 64 -9.16 3.20 -2.94
C LEU A 64 -10.03 4.13 -2.10
N THR A 65 -11.04 4.73 -2.69
CA THR A 65 -11.91 5.66 -1.96
C THR A 65 -12.59 4.97 -0.79
N GLU A 66 -13.09 3.75 -0.99
CA GLU A 66 -13.71 2.99 0.08
C GLU A 66 -12.71 2.65 1.20
N ILE A 67 -11.52 2.17 0.84
CA ILE A 67 -10.50 1.76 1.81
C ILE A 67 -10.02 2.97 2.62
N LEU A 68 -9.81 4.10 1.96
CA LEU A 68 -9.26 5.28 2.62
C LEU A 68 -10.29 6.15 3.33
N ASN A 69 -11.58 5.89 3.13
CA ASN A 69 -12.65 6.73 3.69
C ASN A 69 -12.57 6.85 5.21
N ASP A 70 -12.25 5.77 5.90
CA ASP A 70 -12.17 5.74 7.38
C ASP A 70 -10.74 5.56 7.89
N ALA A 71 -9.74 5.69 7.02
CA ALA A 71 -8.34 5.59 7.44
C ALA A 71 -7.91 6.83 8.20
N ASP A 72 -7.17 6.62 9.28
CA ASP A 72 -6.58 7.72 10.05
C ASP A 72 -5.18 8.07 9.54
N TYR A 73 -4.44 7.08 9.08
CA TYR A 73 -3.08 7.26 8.55
C TYR A 73 -2.89 6.44 7.29
N LEU A 74 -2.19 7.02 6.32
CA LEU A 74 -1.80 6.34 5.09
C LEU A 74 -0.28 6.39 4.95
N PHE A 75 0.34 5.21 4.88
CA PHE A 75 1.78 5.06 4.63
C PHE A 75 1.96 4.55 3.20
N HIS A 76 2.43 5.42 2.32
CA HIS A 76 2.56 5.08 0.90
C HIS A 76 3.98 4.62 0.59
N LEU A 77 4.19 3.30 0.61
CA LEU A 77 5.49 2.68 0.37
C LEU A 77 5.57 1.93 -0.97
N ALA A 78 4.44 1.83 -1.67
CA ALA A 78 4.40 1.15 -2.96
C ALA A 78 5.15 1.96 -4.01
N SER A 79 6.16 1.36 -4.63
CA SER A 79 6.91 1.99 -5.71
C SER A 79 7.74 0.95 -6.46
N LEU A 80 8.20 1.32 -7.65
CA LEU A 80 9.24 0.60 -8.37
C LEU A 80 10.51 1.44 -8.30
N ALA A 81 11.64 0.82 -7.98
CA ALA A 81 12.85 1.55 -7.62
C ALA A 81 14.10 1.17 -8.44
N ASP A 82 14.06 0.12 -9.23
CA ASP A 82 15.24 -0.34 -9.99
C ASP A 82 15.58 0.61 -11.12
N ILE A 83 16.86 0.95 -11.25
CA ILE A 83 17.31 1.97 -12.21
C ILE A 83 17.23 1.49 -13.65
N VAL A 84 17.78 0.30 -13.96
CA VAL A 84 17.85 -0.18 -15.33
C VAL A 84 16.47 -0.41 -15.94
N PRO A 85 15.52 -1.10 -15.27
CA PRO A 85 14.18 -1.23 -15.81
C PRO A 85 13.47 0.12 -15.99
N SER A 86 13.78 1.12 -15.17
CA SER A 86 13.16 2.46 -15.28
C SER A 86 13.57 3.14 -16.60
N ILE A 87 14.77 2.88 -17.08
CA ILE A 87 15.25 3.41 -18.36
C ILE A 87 14.57 2.71 -19.52
N LYS A 88 14.39 1.38 -19.43
CA LYS A 88 13.77 0.58 -20.50
C LYS A 88 12.26 0.76 -20.57
N TYR A 89 11.61 0.93 -19.42
CA TYR A 89 10.15 0.96 -19.29
C TYR A 89 9.69 2.17 -18.45
N PRO A 90 9.99 3.40 -18.93
CA PRO A 90 9.68 4.60 -18.13
C PRO A 90 8.19 4.77 -17.87
N GLU A 91 7.33 4.33 -18.77
CA GLU A 91 5.87 4.42 -18.59
C GLU A 91 5.36 3.55 -17.45
N VAL A 92 5.95 2.36 -17.28
CA VAL A 92 5.61 1.46 -16.18
C VAL A 92 5.96 2.11 -14.85
N TYR A 93 7.13 2.75 -14.78
CA TYR A 93 7.58 3.43 -13.57
C TYR A 93 6.76 4.69 -13.29
N PHE A 94 6.38 5.42 -14.33
CA PHE A 94 5.49 6.57 -14.17
C PHE A 94 4.15 6.14 -13.56
N LYS A 95 3.53 5.10 -14.10
CA LYS A 95 2.26 4.59 -13.56
C LYS A 95 2.40 4.11 -12.12
N ALA A 96 3.43 3.33 -11.84
CA ALA A 96 3.61 2.77 -10.51
C ALA A 96 3.90 3.84 -9.46
N ASN A 97 4.69 4.85 -9.81
CA ASN A 97 5.18 5.81 -8.81
C ASN A 97 4.41 7.14 -8.82
N VAL A 98 4.02 7.63 -9.99
CA VAL A 98 3.36 8.93 -10.11
C VAL A 98 1.84 8.78 -10.15
N GLN A 99 1.33 7.97 -11.06
CA GLN A 99 -0.12 7.79 -11.20
C GLN A 99 -0.73 7.20 -9.93
N SER A 100 -0.07 6.22 -9.33
CA SER A 100 -0.53 5.61 -8.08
C SER A 100 -0.60 6.65 -6.95
N THR A 101 0.41 7.48 -6.84
CA THR A 101 0.44 8.55 -5.82
C THR A 101 -0.69 9.54 -6.04
N LEU A 102 -0.91 9.95 -7.29
CA LEU A 102 -2.03 10.84 -7.63
C LEU A 102 -3.37 10.23 -7.27
N ASN A 103 -3.57 8.95 -7.61
CA ASN A 103 -4.82 8.25 -7.28
C ASN A 103 -5.06 8.18 -5.78
N LEU A 104 -4.00 7.94 -5.01
CA LEU A 104 -4.10 7.95 -3.54
C LEU A 104 -4.50 9.32 -3.02
N LEU A 105 -3.86 10.37 -3.49
CA LEU A 105 -4.17 11.74 -3.05
C LEU A 105 -5.61 12.11 -3.39
N ASN A 106 -6.08 11.75 -4.57
CA ASN A 106 -7.46 12.00 -4.99
C ASN A 106 -8.49 11.21 -4.17
N SER A 107 -8.07 10.09 -3.59
CA SER A 107 -8.95 9.22 -2.80
C SER A 107 -8.91 9.50 -1.31
N CYS A 108 -7.95 10.30 -0.85
CA CYS A 108 -7.86 10.70 0.54
C CYS A 108 -8.98 11.65 0.93
N ASN A 109 -9.45 11.50 2.16
CA ASN A 109 -10.45 12.41 2.74
C ASN A 109 -9.79 13.10 3.94
N PRO A 110 -9.17 14.27 3.75
CA PRO A 110 -8.46 14.96 4.84
C PRO A 110 -9.42 15.30 5.97
N LYS A 111 -8.92 15.08 7.18
CA LYS A 111 -9.69 15.38 8.39
C LYS A 111 -9.27 16.71 8.99
#